data_bcee10691882256463be58b4fee393d8
#
_entry.id   bcee10691882256463be58b4fee393d8
#
_cell.length_a   1.000
_cell.length_b   1.000
_cell.length_c   1.000
_cell.angle_alpha   90.00
_cell.angle_beta   90.00
_cell.angle_gamma   90.00
#
_symmetry.space_group_name_H-M   'P 1'
#
loop_
_entity.id
_entity.type
_entity.pdbx_description
1 polymer ?
#
loop_
_entity_poly.entity_id
_entity_poly.type
_entity_poly.pdbx_seq_one_letter_code
_entity_poly.pdbx_strand_id
1 'polypeptide(L)'
;MSYKILRAETSRVILSVGDIIIDTTTSQIGILTERKRYIDMVEDDIYIWEVKWINNKAKDNYVEAPVSPIMEEEGLKLSIVIGVYHWQSINGGTYEP
;
A
#
# COMPACT_ATOMS: atom_id res chain seq x y z
N MET A 1 7.15 -1.89 -20.17
CA MET A 1 6.02 -2.73 -19.70
C MET A 1 4.72 -2.10 -20.18
N SER A 2 3.83 -2.90 -20.75
CA SER A 2 2.56 -2.36 -21.24
C SER A 2 1.57 -2.14 -20.10
N TYR A 3 0.65 -1.22 -20.28
CA TYR A 3 -0.42 -0.93 -19.31
C TYR A 3 -1.24 -2.18 -18.98
N LYS A 4 -1.49 -3.04 -19.97
CA LYS A 4 -2.25 -4.28 -19.76
C LYS A 4 -1.52 -5.25 -18.83
N ILE A 5 -0.21 -5.34 -18.94
CA ILE A 5 0.60 -6.21 -18.06
C ILE A 5 0.55 -5.68 -16.63
N LEU A 6 0.67 -4.37 -16.43
CA LEU A 6 0.58 -3.77 -15.09
C LEU A 6 -0.79 -4.02 -14.45
N ARG A 7 -1.88 -3.89 -15.20
CA ARG A 7 -3.22 -4.18 -14.67
C ARG A 7 -3.39 -5.64 -14.30
N ALA A 8 -2.86 -6.56 -15.12
CA ALA A 8 -2.91 -7.98 -14.80
C ALA A 8 -2.14 -8.28 -13.51
N GLU A 9 -0.97 -7.65 -13.33
CA GLU A 9 -0.17 -7.85 -12.13
C GLU A 9 -0.82 -7.24 -10.88
N THR A 10 -1.41 -6.04 -10.97
CA THR A 10 -2.09 -5.43 -9.82
C THR A 10 -3.31 -6.25 -9.38
N SER A 11 -3.97 -6.97 -10.29
CA SER A 11 -5.10 -7.81 -9.94
C SER A 11 -4.71 -9.01 -9.07
N ARG A 12 -3.42 -9.35 -9.00
CA ARG A 12 -2.90 -10.41 -8.14
C ARG A 12 -2.70 -9.96 -6.70
N VAL A 13 -2.78 -8.67 -6.44
CA VAL A 13 -2.63 -8.11 -5.10
C VAL A 13 -4.02 -7.91 -4.50
N ILE A 14 -4.36 -8.74 -3.54
CA ILE A 14 -5.65 -8.67 -2.84
C ILE A 14 -5.40 -8.17 -1.43
N LEU A 15 -5.68 -6.89 -1.21
CA LEU A 15 -5.42 -6.24 0.07
C LEU A 15 -6.53 -6.53 1.08
N SER A 16 -6.13 -6.71 2.33
CA SER A 16 -7.05 -6.95 3.45
C SER A 16 -6.63 -6.13 4.66
N VAL A 17 -7.60 -5.80 5.50
CA VAL A 17 -7.31 -5.16 6.80
C VAL A 17 -6.37 -6.06 7.60
N GLY A 18 -5.32 -5.47 8.16
CA GLY A 18 -4.27 -6.18 8.88
C GLY A 18 -3.05 -6.52 8.04
N ASP A 19 -3.12 -6.36 6.73
CA ASP A 19 -1.95 -6.58 5.88
C ASP A 19 -0.85 -5.57 6.22
N ILE A 20 0.39 -5.99 5.99
CA ILE A 20 1.58 -5.19 6.27
C ILE A 20 2.18 -4.73 4.94
N ILE A 21 2.56 -3.46 4.89
CA ILE A 21 3.38 -2.93 3.81
C ILE A 21 4.66 -2.33 4.38
N ILE A 22 5.76 -2.54 3.69
CA ILE A 22 7.07 -2.04 4.11
C ILE A 22 7.61 -1.17 2.99
N ASP A 23 7.91 0.09 3.33
CA ASP A 23 8.57 0.99 2.38
C ASP A 23 9.99 0.51 2.17
N THR A 24 10.34 0.13 0.94
CA THR A 24 11.66 -0.43 0.64
C THR A 24 12.76 0.60 0.71
N THR A 25 12.45 1.89 0.65
CA THR A 25 13.44 2.96 0.74
C THR A 25 13.75 3.33 2.18
N THR A 26 12.72 3.46 3.02
CA THR A 26 12.87 3.95 4.40
C THR A 26 12.81 2.85 5.44
N SER A 27 12.38 1.66 5.05
CA SER A 27 12.12 0.52 5.94
C SER A 27 10.99 0.78 6.95
N GLN A 28 10.16 1.80 6.71
CA GLN A 28 8.99 2.03 7.54
C GLN A 28 7.96 0.94 7.30
N ILE A 29 7.30 0.53 8.38
CA ILE A 29 6.29 -0.53 8.34
C ILE A 29 4.92 0.11 8.52
N GLY A 30 4.01 -0.21 7.62
CA GLY A 30 2.63 0.23 7.69
C GLY A 30 1.69 -0.94 7.84
N ILE A 31 0.59 -0.73 8.54
CA ILE A 31 -0.47 -1.70 8.70
C ILE A 31 -1.74 -1.12 8.08
N LEU A 32 -2.38 -1.88 7.20
CA LEU A 32 -3.65 -1.47 6.61
C LEU A 32 -4.75 -1.61 7.66
N THR A 33 -5.35 -0.50 8.06
CA THR A 33 -6.30 -0.48 9.16
C THR A 33 -7.75 -0.40 8.72
N GLU A 34 -8.02 0.25 7.60
CA GLU A 34 -9.38 0.43 7.13
C GLU A 34 -9.40 0.65 5.62
N ARG A 35 -10.41 0.09 4.96
CA ARG A 35 -10.69 0.34 3.55
C ARG A 35 -11.97 1.16 3.46
N LYS A 36 -11.91 2.31 2.80
CA LYS A 36 -13.03 3.20 2.61
C LYS A 36 -13.38 3.31 1.14
N ARG A 37 -14.68 3.31 0.85
CA ARG A 37 -15.20 3.51 -0.50
C ARG A 37 -15.66 4.94 -0.64
N TYR A 38 -15.22 5.58 -1.71
CA TYR A 38 -15.70 6.90 -2.10
C TYR A 38 -16.32 6.83 -3.48
N ILE A 39 -17.43 7.52 -3.67
CA ILE A 39 -18.05 7.65 -4.98
C ILE A 39 -17.55 8.97 -5.58
N ASP A 40 -16.84 8.86 -6.69
CA ASP A 40 -16.38 10.00 -7.45
C ASP A 40 -17.56 10.67 -8.18
N MET A 41 -17.40 11.93 -8.57
CA MET A 41 -18.36 12.66 -9.37
C MET A 41 -18.55 12.06 -10.76
N VAL A 42 -17.67 11.18 -11.20
CA VAL A 42 -17.75 10.45 -12.47
C VAL A 42 -18.38 9.06 -12.28
N GLU A 43 -18.98 8.81 -11.12
CA GLU A 43 -19.64 7.55 -10.75
C GLU A 43 -18.71 6.34 -10.63
N ASP A 44 -17.40 6.54 -10.60
CA ASP A 44 -16.45 5.46 -10.35
C ASP A 44 -16.26 5.25 -8.86
N ASP A 45 -16.30 4.00 -8.43
CA ASP A 45 -15.96 3.66 -7.05
C ASP A 45 -14.45 3.75 -6.85
N ILE A 46 -14.05 4.59 -5.91
CA ILE A 46 -12.66 4.73 -5.51
C ILE A 46 -12.52 4.14 -4.11
N TYR A 47 -11.56 3.27 -3.94
CA TYR A 47 -11.24 2.69 -2.62
C TYR A 47 -9.96 3.30 -2.10
N ILE A 48 -9.98 3.65 -0.84
CA ILE A 48 -8.86 4.28 -0.15
C ILE A 48 -8.54 3.45 1.09
N TRP A 49 -7.25 3.22 1.31
CA TRP A 49 -6.75 2.51 2.48
C TRP A 49 -6.17 3.48 3.48
N GLU A 50 -6.58 3.33 4.73
CA GLU A 50 -5.89 3.98 5.84
C GLU A 50 -4.75 3.09 6.29
N VAL A 51 -3.60 3.71 6.54
CA VAL A 51 -2.38 3.01 6.91
C VAL A 51 -1.86 3.60 8.22
N LYS A 52 -1.63 2.74 9.18
CA LYS A 52 -0.94 3.12 10.41
C LYS A 52 0.54 2.80 10.25
N TRP A 53 1.37 3.82 10.20
CA TRP A 53 2.80 3.65 10.06
C TRP A 53 3.44 3.50 11.44
N ILE A 54 4.35 2.51 11.54
CA ILE A 54 5.14 2.30 12.74
C ILE A 54 6.51 2.90 12.47
N ASN A 55 6.86 3.93 13.23
CA ASN A 55 8.13 4.59 13.09
C ASN A 55 9.19 3.88 13.95
N ASN A 56 10.08 3.15 13.30
CA ASN A 56 11.18 2.46 13.97
C ASN A 56 12.35 3.37 14.29
N LYS A 57 12.31 4.63 13.90
CA LYS A 57 13.45 5.54 14.02
C LYS A 57 13.29 6.60 15.10
N ALA A 58 12.42 6.37 16.05
CA ALA A 58 12.24 7.27 17.18
C ALA A 58 13.53 7.49 17.98
N LYS A 59 14.53 6.66 17.77
CA LYS A 59 15.82 6.72 18.48
C LYS A 59 16.80 7.72 17.91
N ASP A 60 16.60 8.19 16.69
CA ASP A 60 17.65 8.88 15.95
C ASP A 60 17.45 10.39 15.83
N ASN A 61 16.48 10.97 16.50
CA ASN A 61 16.15 12.40 16.37
C ASN A 61 16.00 12.83 14.91
N TYR A 62 15.75 11.90 14.04
CA TYR A 62 15.63 12.14 12.62
C TYR A 62 14.18 12.44 12.29
N VAL A 63 13.94 13.61 11.69
CA VAL A 63 12.59 13.98 11.25
C VAL A 63 12.45 13.54 9.80
N GLU A 64 11.82 12.41 9.60
CA GLU A 64 11.47 11.99 8.25
C GLU A 64 10.23 12.73 7.76
N ALA A 65 10.16 12.94 6.46
CA ALA A 65 8.93 13.41 5.86
C ALA A 65 7.81 12.41 6.18
N PRO A 66 6.65 12.86 6.64
CA PRO A 66 5.57 11.95 6.99
C PRO A 66 5.12 11.17 5.75
N VAL A 67 5.01 9.86 5.91
CA VAL A 67 4.40 9.02 4.90
C VAL A 67 2.90 9.26 4.93
N SER A 68 2.26 9.27 3.76
CA SER A 68 0.83 9.48 3.71
C SER A 68 0.08 8.39 4.47
N PRO A 69 -0.80 8.77 5.42
CA PRO A 69 -1.62 7.78 6.12
C PRO A 69 -2.81 7.28 5.28
N ILE A 70 -3.00 7.85 4.11
CA ILE A 70 -4.11 7.52 3.22
C ILE A 70 -3.56 7.23 1.84
N MET A 71 -3.93 6.08 1.28
CA MET A 71 -3.48 5.67 -0.04
C MET A 71 -4.64 5.17 -0.88
N GLU A 72 -4.71 5.61 -2.12
CA GLU A 72 -5.66 5.04 -3.07
C GLU A 72 -5.29 3.60 -3.38
N GLU A 73 -6.28 2.72 -3.45
CA GLU A 73 -6.07 1.28 -3.59
C GLU A 73 -5.27 0.90 -4.83
N GLU A 74 -5.62 1.45 -5.99
CA GLU A 74 -4.92 1.12 -7.23
C GLU A 74 -3.47 1.61 -7.21
N GLY A 75 -3.23 2.80 -6.68
CA GLY A 75 -1.87 3.32 -6.51
C GLY A 75 -1.05 2.48 -5.55
N LEU A 76 -1.65 2.01 -4.46
CA LEU A 76 -0.98 1.12 -3.51
C LEU A 76 -0.62 -0.21 -4.15
N LYS A 77 -1.55 -0.83 -4.87
CA LYS A 77 -1.29 -2.08 -5.60
C LYS A 77 -0.17 -1.92 -6.62
N LEU A 78 -0.19 -0.81 -7.37
CA LEU A 78 0.87 -0.53 -8.33
C LEU A 78 2.22 -0.38 -7.63
N SER A 79 2.28 0.31 -6.51
CA SER A 79 3.50 0.49 -5.73
C SER A 79 4.06 -0.85 -5.23
N ILE A 80 3.19 -1.80 -4.92
CA ILE A 80 3.61 -3.16 -4.54
C ILE A 80 4.20 -3.89 -5.75
N VAL A 81 3.54 -3.81 -6.90
CA VAL A 81 4.00 -4.49 -8.11
C VAL A 81 5.36 -3.97 -8.58
N ILE A 82 5.58 -2.68 -8.52
CA ILE A 82 6.86 -2.09 -8.97
C ILE A 82 7.95 -2.10 -7.89
N GLY A 83 7.66 -2.60 -6.70
CA GLY A 83 8.66 -2.79 -5.66
C GLY A 83 8.92 -1.60 -4.74
N VAL A 84 8.09 -0.57 -4.79
CA VAL A 84 8.17 0.56 -3.84
C VAL A 84 7.79 0.09 -2.44
N TYR A 85 6.79 -0.76 -2.34
CA TYR A 85 6.40 -1.40 -1.10
C TYR A 85 6.52 -2.91 -1.19
N HIS A 86 7.00 -3.53 -0.12
CA HIS A 86 6.89 -4.96 0.07
C HIS A 86 5.59 -5.24 0.84
N TRP A 87 4.78 -6.15 0.35
CA TRP A 87 3.48 -6.47 0.93
C TRP A 87 3.48 -7.87 1.52
N GLN A 88 2.96 -7.99 2.74
CA GLN A 88 2.73 -9.26 3.40
C GLN A 88 1.27 -9.34 3.80
N SER A 89 0.55 -10.29 3.21
CA SER A 89 -0.84 -10.52 3.54
C SER A 89 -0.98 -11.13 4.93
N ILE A 90 -1.99 -10.69 5.67
CA ILE A 90 -2.35 -11.33 6.95
C ILE A 90 -2.70 -12.81 6.75
N ASN A 91 -3.08 -13.20 5.54
CA ASN A 91 -3.38 -14.59 5.18
C ASN A 91 -2.13 -15.38 4.73
N GLY A 92 -0.95 -14.80 4.86
CA GLY A 92 0.31 -15.48 4.57
C GLY A 92 0.82 -15.33 3.13
N GLY A 93 0.10 -14.63 2.26
CA GLY A 93 0.53 -14.39 0.90
C GLY A 93 1.49 -13.20 0.78
N THR A 94 2.28 -13.21 -0.28
CA THR A 94 3.10 -12.07 -0.69
C THR A 94 2.98 -11.91 -2.20
N TYR A 95 3.36 -10.74 -2.72
CA TYR A 95 3.46 -10.58 -4.16
C TYR A 95 4.83 -11.07 -4.62
N GLU A 96 4.82 -11.99 -5.57
CA GLU A 96 6.04 -12.46 -6.24
C GLU A 96 5.87 -12.26 -7.74
N PRO A 97 6.78 -11.51 -8.36
CA PRO A 97 6.73 -11.26 -9.80
C PRO A 97 6.90 -12.51 -10.63
#